data_9a1c96d5f1e87aed833e3aeded950c7f
#
_entry.id   9a1c96d5f1e87aed833e3aeded950c7f
#
_cell.length_a   1.000
_cell.length_b   1.000
_cell.length_c   1.000
_cell.angle_alpha   90.00
_cell.angle_beta   90.00
_cell.angle_gamma   90.00
#
_symmetry.space_group_name_H-M   'P 1'
#
loop_
_entity.id
_entity.type
_entity.pdbx_description
1 polymer ?
#
loop_
_entity_poly.entity_id
_entity_poly.type
_entity_poly.pdbx_seq_one_letter_code
_entity_poly.pdbx_strand_id
1 'polypeptide(L)'
;MKNRYIILGALFALSTGFTACDMDEEPQSSASVDMVFSAEKGLQTYAYSFYNVLPSRASASHRSETLDYGVKNTLSGMEVGAYTVNSATSWSWSDLRNINFFLENNTNEKVSESIRNNYNGIARLFRARFYFDKLVTYGPVPWIDKVFNDAEDPDLYNSQDTRDVIIGHIIDDLDYAYQHITQSDVTLNSTIVNKWTAAAFKSRVCLFEAAWRKYHANDELDVARTGCSQYSAEQLYQLAAAAAREVMDKGPYKLHTGTPYSEGRGAYRDLFISDNTVTTEVMFAVATDKTLGMGQANWWYNSSTYGPHLCMSRKFMNTYLNIDGTPYSDKHADGSYKTFVEDCTDRDLRFNQTVRGADYTRKDASGAYVPTAANFTGHTLTGYQFTKWVMDDVAYDDGENNDNDEPLMRYAEVLLNYAEAQAELGKLTDAEWAETIGALRARAGITGGTAQTGTLTTKPTAAEPYIAAYYPGVSNPVVLEVRREREIELALEGLRLNDLKRWNACDLWVNDPWQGVLIPALNTPLDMNGDGTYDAYFYDTDAIGDETYASIGVYVGTGKNNVLNVEKVNGGYLMKYNYAGRQWPQRQYLYPVPEVVIQFNPNLKQNPGW
;
A
#
# COMPACT_ATOMS: atom_id res chain seq x y z
N MET A 1 -78.71 -1.33 -3.75
CA MET A 1 -79.64 -0.47 -4.49
C MET A 1 -78.80 0.41 -5.40
N LYS A 2 -78.82 0.09 -6.70
CA LYS A 2 -79.35 0.87 -7.83
C LYS A 2 -78.72 2.26 -7.94
N ASN A 3 -78.12 2.72 -9.06
CA ASN A 3 -78.30 2.53 -10.53
C ASN A 3 -77.04 3.08 -11.23
N ARG A 4 -76.54 2.47 -12.15
CA ARG A 4 -76.49 2.60 -13.64
C ARG A 4 -77.11 3.93 -14.18
N TYR A 5 -76.25 4.66 -15.02
CA TYR A 5 -76.69 5.11 -16.32
C TYR A 5 -75.46 5.35 -17.22
N ILE A 6 -75.56 4.78 -18.41
CA ILE A 6 -74.77 4.93 -19.64
C ILE A 6 -75.32 6.16 -20.37
N ILE A 7 -74.46 6.99 -21.00
CA ILE A 7 -74.83 7.74 -22.20
C ILE A 7 -73.63 7.72 -23.18
N LEU A 8 -73.95 7.26 -24.39
CA LEU A 8 -73.18 7.29 -25.64
C LEU A 8 -73.19 8.68 -26.28
N GLY A 9 -72.10 9.01 -27.01
CA GLY A 9 -72.25 9.63 -28.32
C GLY A 9 -71.72 11.03 -28.46
N ALA A 10 -70.66 11.22 -29.21
CA ALA A 10 -70.69 11.84 -30.56
C ALA A 10 -69.24 12.01 -31.10
N LEU A 11 -68.93 11.37 -32.21
CA LEU A 11 -67.82 11.73 -33.11
C LEU A 11 -68.00 13.18 -33.56
N PHE A 12 -66.93 13.98 -33.45
CA PHE A 12 -66.72 15.10 -34.33
C PHE A 12 -65.25 15.09 -34.78
N ALA A 13 -65.10 14.79 -36.08
CA ALA A 13 -63.84 14.90 -36.76
C ALA A 13 -63.55 16.38 -37.00
N LEU A 14 -62.46 16.90 -36.46
CA LEU A 14 -61.81 18.10 -36.98
C LEU A 14 -60.35 17.75 -37.30
N SER A 15 -60.06 17.68 -38.57
CA SER A 15 -58.76 17.68 -39.16
C SER A 15 -58.12 19.05 -38.92
N THR A 16 -57.18 19.12 -37.96
CA THR A 16 -56.19 20.21 -37.95
C THR A 16 -54.81 19.58 -38.05
N GLY A 17 -54.04 20.08 -38.97
CA GLY A 17 -52.73 19.58 -39.42
C GLY A 17 -51.81 19.33 -38.23
N PHE A 18 -51.27 18.14 -38.17
CA PHE A 18 -50.05 17.85 -37.41
C PHE A 18 -48.91 18.49 -38.19
N THR A 19 -48.46 19.66 -37.73
CA THR A 19 -47.06 20.04 -37.95
C THR A 19 -46.26 19.00 -37.14
N ALA A 20 -45.52 18.16 -37.79
CA ALA A 20 -44.52 17.31 -37.18
C ALA A 20 -43.56 18.24 -36.39
N CYS A 21 -43.71 18.23 -35.07
CA CYS A 21 -42.62 18.69 -34.24
C CYS A 21 -41.45 17.73 -34.48
N ASP A 22 -40.35 18.30 -34.90
CA ASP A 22 -39.06 17.65 -34.91
C ASP A 22 -38.85 17.00 -33.54
N MET A 23 -38.92 15.68 -33.44
CA MET A 23 -38.64 14.92 -32.22
C MET A 23 -37.16 14.54 -32.16
N ASP A 24 -36.29 15.48 -32.48
CA ASP A 24 -34.87 15.42 -32.15
C ASP A 24 -34.58 16.22 -30.86
N GLU A 25 -35.42 16.09 -29.84
CA GLU A 25 -35.04 16.48 -28.51
C GLU A 25 -34.17 15.33 -27.94
N GLU A 26 -32.86 15.54 -27.99
CA GLU A 26 -31.93 14.72 -27.18
C GLU A 26 -32.39 14.75 -25.71
N PRO A 27 -32.35 13.63 -24.98
CA PRO A 27 -32.78 13.61 -23.59
C PRO A 27 -32.01 14.65 -22.78
N GLN A 28 -32.67 15.65 -22.25
CA GLN A 28 -32.07 16.74 -21.45
C GLN A 28 -31.39 16.25 -20.16
N SER A 29 -31.40 14.95 -19.87
CA SER A 29 -30.81 14.34 -18.69
C SER A 29 -29.42 13.76 -18.89
N SER A 30 -28.88 13.70 -20.12
CA SER A 30 -27.51 13.28 -20.42
C SER A 30 -26.77 14.42 -21.12
N ALA A 31 -25.61 14.84 -20.58
CA ALA A 31 -24.73 15.79 -21.26
C ALA A 31 -24.28 15.15 -22.57
N SER A 32 -24.49 15.83 -23.72
CA SER A 32 -23.98 15.33 -24.99
C SER A 32 -22.45 15.31 -24.99
N VAL A 33 -21.86 14.39 -25.74
CA VAL A 33 -20.40 14.31 -25.90
C VAL A 33 -19.82 15.67 -26.31
N ASP A 34 -20.45 16.37 -27.27
CA ASP A 34 -19.99 17.69 -27.70
C ASP A 34 -20.02 18.73 -26.56
N MET A 35 -21.03 18.69 -25.69
CA MET A 35 -21.10 19.60 -24.53
C MET A 35 -19.93 19.40 -23.56
N VAL A 36 -19.56 18.16 -23.29
CA VAL A 36 -18.46 17.83 -22.37
C VAL A 36 -17.12 18.20 -22.99
N PHE A 37 -16.89 17.85 -24.24
CA PHE A 37 -15.57 18.00 -24.89
C PHE A 37 -15.34 19.35 -25.56
N SER A 38 -16.31 20.27 -25.55
CA SER A 38 -16.18 21.61 -26.17
C SER A 38 -15.60 22.70 -25.25
N ALA A 39 -15.33 22.40 -23.99
CA ALA A 39 -14.78 23.35 -23.02
C ALA A 39 -13.86 22.68 -21.99
N GLU A 40 -12.85 23.41 -21.54
CA GLU A 40 -11.89 22.93 -20.51
C GLU A 40 -12.59 22.42 -19.24
N LYS A 41 -13.64 23.11 -18.78
CA LYS A 41 -14.38 22.70 -17.57
C LYS A 41 -15.03 21.33 -17.72
N GLY A 42 -15.51 21.01 -18.92
CA GLY A 42 -16.03 19.67 -19.22
C GLY A 42 -14.95 18.61 -19.16
N LEU A 43 -13.79 18.85 -19.77
CA LEU A 43 -12.62 17.95 -19.70
C LEU A 43 -12.16 17.73 -18.27
N GLN A 44 -12.09 18.81 -17.47
CA GLN A 44 -11.72 18.72 -16.05
C GLN A 44 -12.72 17.86 -15.27
N THR A 45 -14.01 18.11 -15.46
CA THR A 45 -15.06 17.37 -14.75
C THR A 45 -15.03 15.89 -15.12
N TYR A 46 -14.82 15.57 -16.41
CA TYR A 46 -14.67 14.20 -16.86
C TYR A 46 -13.42 13.53 -16.27
N ALA A 47 -12.28 14.24 -16.26
CA ALA A 47 -11.02 13.71 -15.74
C ALA A 47 -11.09 13.30 -14.26
N TYR A 48 -11.97 13.88 -13.46
CA TYR A 48 -12.20 13.43 -12.08
C TYR A 48 -12.74 12.00 -12.01
N SER A 49 -13.43 11.51 -13.05
CA SER A 49 -13.89 10.12 -13.08
C SER A 49 -12.75 9.10 -13.17
N PHE A 50 -11.56 9.49 -13.64
CA PHE A 50 -10.40 8.59 -13.72
C PHE A 50 -9.88 8.20 -12.34
N TYR A 51 -10.11 9.03 -11.32
CA TYR A 51 -9.71 8.74 -9.94
C TYR A 51 -10.45 7.53 -9.36
N ASN A 52 -11.51 7.03 -10.01
CA ASN A 52 -12.15 5.76 -9.66
C ASN A 52 -11.23 4.53 -9.83
N VAL A 53 -10.13 4.66 -10.61
CA VAL A 53 -9.07 3.63 -10.70
C VAL A 53 -8.31 3.47 -9.38
N LEU A 54 -8.32 4.49 -8.54
CA LEU A 54 -7.67 4.43 -7.24
C LEU A 54 -8.44 3.52 -6.29
N PRO A 55 -7.78 2.90 -5.32
CA PRO A 55 -8.48 2.20 -4.26
C PRO A 55 -9.44 3.18 -3.55
N SER A 56 -10.64 2.70 -3.24
CA SER A 56 -11.52 3.47 -2.36
C SER A 56 -10.86 3.68 -0.99
N ARG A 57 -11.27 4.68 -0.23
CA ARG A 57 -10.72 4.92 1.11
C ARG A 57 -10.77 3.68 2.00
N ALA A 58 -11.87 2.94 1.98
CA ALA A 58 -11.99 1.68 2.68
C ALA A 58 -10.97 0.63 2.18
N SER A 59 -10.71 0.58 0.86
CA SER A 59 -9.72 -0.34 0.28
C SER A 59 -8.28 0.16 0.44
N ALA A 60 -8.06 1.47 0.51
CA ALA A 60 -6.73 2.04 0.74
C ALA A 60 -6.17 1.64 2.10
N SER A 61 -7.02 1.62 3.12
CA SER A 61 -6.66 1.15 4.46
C SER A 61 -6.39 -0.37 4.53
N HIS A 62 -6.89 -1.17 3.58
CA HIS A 62 -6.68 -2.62 3.55
C HIS A 62 -5.38 -3.06 2.85
N ARG A 63 -4.51 -2.13 2.50
CA ARG A 63 -3.25 -2.42 1.77
C ARG A 63 -2.25 -3.28 2.56
N SER A 64 -2.50 -3.53 3.83
CA SER A 64 -1.66 -4.35 4.71
C SER A 64 -2.12 -5.80 4.82
N GLU A 65 -3.09 -6.27 4.03
CA GLU A 65 -3.68 -7.59 4.26
C GLU A 65 -2.72 -8.76 4.02
N THR A 66 -1.76 -8.62 3.12
CA THR A 66 -0.79 -9.68 2.81
C THR A 66 0.62 -9.17 3.03
N LEU A 67 1.11 -9.29 4.25
CA LEU A 67 2.41 -8.76 4.67
C LEU A 67 3.19 -9.82 5.44
N ASP A 68 4.45 -10.00 5.11
CA ASP A 68 5.36 -10.91 5.82
C ASP A 68 5.64 -10.47 7.26
N TYR A 69 5.49 -9.18 7.55
CA TYR A 69 5.70 -8.60 8.88
C TYR A 69 4.41 -8.46 9.71
N GLY A 70 3.25 -8.75 9.11
CA GLY A 70 1.95 -8.59 9.77
C GLY A 70 1.46 -9.89 10.41
N VAL A 71 1.13 -9.84 11.70
CA VAL A 71 0.49 -10.94 12.44
C VAL A 71 -0.97 -10.62 12.64
N LYS A 72 -1.87 -11.51 12.26
CA LYS A 72 -3.32 -11.32 12.37
C LYS A 72 -4.06 -12.64 12.61
N ASN A 73 -5.26 -12.55 13.16
CA ASN A 73 -6.05 -13.74 13.54
C ASN A 73 -6.89 -14.32 12.40
N THR A 74 -6.97 -13.63 11.27
CA THR A 74 -7.77 -14.05 10.10
C THR A 74 -6.92 -13.97 8.85
N LEU A 75 -6.81 -15.07 8.11
CA LEU A 75 -6.07 -15.15 6.85
C LEU A 75 -7.02 -15.32 5.68
N SER A 76 -6.70 -14.69 4.56
CA SER A 76 -7.40 -14.84 3.29
C SER A 76 -7.06 -16.17 2.61
N GLY A 77 -7.85 -16.56 1.61
CA GLY A 77 -7.58 -17.75 0.80
C GLY A 77 -6.21 -17.70 0.10
N MET A 78 -5.72 -16.52 -0.27
CA MET A 78 -4.35 -16.35 -0.82
C MET A 78 -3.28 -16.69 0.22
N GLU A 79 -3.45 -16.25 1.45
CA GLU A 79 -2.46 -16.41 2.52
C GLU A 79 -2.33 -17.84 3.03
N VAL A 80 -3.34 -18.67 2.83
CA VAL A 80 -3.33 -20.10 3.21
C VAL A 80 -3.24 -21.05 2.00
N GLY A 81 -2.96 -20.53 0.80
CA GLY A 81 -2.84 -21.36 -0.40
C GLY A 81 -4.16 -21.93 -0.92
N ALA A 82 -5.30 -21.52 -0.39
CA ALA A 82 -6.63 -22.02 -0.74
C ALA A 82 -7.34 -21.21 -1.85
N TYR A 83 -6.69 -20.20 -2.41
CA TYR A 83 -7.25 -19.43 -3.53
C TYR A 83 -7.36 -20.33 -4.78
N THR A 84 -8.46 -20.17 -5.53
CA THR A 84 -8.77 -21.00 -6.71
C THR A 84 -9.19 -20.12 -7.89
N VAL A 85 -9.25 -20.70 -9.08
CA VAL A 85 -9.74 -19.99 -10.28
C VAL A 85 -11.17 -19.44 -10.10
N ASN A 86 -12.00 -20.13 -9.31
CA ASN A 86 -13.36 -19.69 -9.00
C ASN A 86 -13.41 -18.55 -7.98
N SER A 87 -12.32 -18.30 -7.26
CA SER A 87 -12.20 -17.17 -6.33
C SER A 87 -11.88 -15.86 -7.06
N ALA A 88 -11.43 -15.92 -8.30
CA ALA A 88 -11.03 -14.77 -9.09
C ALA A 88 -12.28 -14.03 -9.63
N THR A 89 -12.52 -12.80 -9.16
CA THR A 89 -13.68 -11.99 -9.55
C THR A 89 -13.32 -10.63 -10.12
N SER A 90 -12.05 -10.24 -10.11
CA SER A 90 -11.60 -8.86 -10.35
C SER A 90 -11.17 -8.55 -11.79
N TRP A 91 -11.68 -9.31 -12.78
CA TRP A 91 -11.40 -9.07 -14.20
C TRP A 91 -12.34 -7.99 -14.78
N SER A 92 -12.24 -6.74 -14.26
CA SER A 92 -13.03 -5.60 -14.73
C SER A 92 -12.20 -4.69 -15.63
N TRP A 93 -12.84 -4.15 -16.69
CA TRP A 93 -12.25 -3.26 -17.68
C TRP A 93 -13.05 -1.96 -17.86
N SER A 94 -14.04 -1.70 -17.00
CA SER A 94 -14.93 -0.53 -17.07
C SER A 94 -14.17 0.79 -16.98
N ASP A 95 -13.19 0.86 -16.07
CA ASP A 95 -12.40 2.08 -15.88
C ASP A 95 -11.52 2.37 -17.09
N LEU A 96 -10.94 1.32 -17.70
CA LEU A 96 -10.18 1.47 -18.94
C LEU A 96 -11.08 1.96 -20.08
N ARG A 97 -12.30 1.40 -20.21
CA ARG A 97 -13.25 1.85 -21.22
C ARG A 97 -13.56 3.35 -21.04
N ASN A 98 -13.76 3.81 -19.81
CA ASN A 98 -13.98 5.22 -19.50
C ASN A 98 -12.79 6.10 -19.91
N ILE A 99 -11.57 5.66 -19.64
CA ILE A 99 -10.35 6.39 -20.03
C ILE A 99 -10.20 6.42 -21.56
N ASN A 100 -10.38 5.29 -22.25
CA ASN A 100 -10.26 5.22 -23.70
C ASN A 100 -11.33 6.07 -24.39
N PHE A 101 -12.57 6.07 -23.87
CA PHE A 101 -13.63 6.94 -24.37
C PHE A 101 -13.23 8.42 -24.32
N PHE A 102 -12.61 8.85 -23.23
CA PHE A 102 -12.11 10.22 -23.13
C PHE A 102 -11.03 10.49 -24.18
N LEU A 103 -10.05 9.61 -24.32
CA LEU A 103 -8.94 9.78 -25.27
C LEU A 103 -9.42 9.85 -26.73
N GLU A 104 -10.42 9.04 -27.10
CA GLU A 104 -11.02 9.06 -28.44
C GLU A 104 -11.82 10.35 -28.73
N ASN A 105 -12.49 10.93 -27.72
CA ASN A 105 -13.38 12.06 -27.90
C ASN A 105 -12.75 13.42 -27.60
N ASN A 106 -11.55 13.48 -27.01
CA ASN A 106 -10.87 14.74 -26.69
C ASN A 106 -10.17 15.36 -27.91
N THR A 107 -10.94 15.60 -28.97
CA THR A 107 -10.47 16.06 -30.27
C THR A 107 -11.04 17.43 -30.69
N ASN A 108 -11.95 18.00 -29.87
CA ASN A 108 -12.67 19.23 -30.24
C ASN A 108 -11.74 20.46 -30.30
N GLU A 109 -11.63 21.07 -31.46
CA GLU A 109 -10.76 22.24 -31.74
C GLU A 109 -11.18 23.53 -31.03
N LYS A 110 -12.41 23.59 -30.45
CA LYS A 110 -12.81 24.70 -29.57
C LYS A 110 -11.96 24.80 -28.32
N VAL A 111 -11.35 23.68 -27.89
CA VAL A 111 -10.38 23.63 -26.78
C VAL A 111 -8.98 23.62 -27.38
N SER A 112 -8.09 24.46 -26.86
CA SER A 112 -6.71 24.53 -27.36
C SER A 112 -5.99 23.18 -27.22
N GLU A 113 -5.06 22.91 -28.15
CA GLU A 113 -4.28 21.66 -28.15
C GLU A 113 -3.54 21.45 -26.83
N SER A 114 -2.96 22.50 -26.24
CA SER A 114 -2.23 22.40 -24.97
C SER A 114 -3.13 21.96 -23.81
N ILE A 115 -4.38 22.44 -23.78
CA ILE A 115 -5.36 22.00 -22.78
C ILE A 115 -5.78 20.56 -23.04
N ARG A 116 -6.07 20.18 -24.29
CA ARG A 116 -6.40 18.80 -24.65
C ARG A 116 -5.26 17.85 -24.27
N ASN A 117 -4.02 18.21 -24.56
CA ASN A 117 -2.85 17.42 -24.24
C ASN A 117 -2.63 17.27 -22.73
N ASN A 118 -2.92 18.32 -21.94
CA ASN A 118 -2.88 18.23 -20.46
C ASN A 118 -3.85 17.16 -19.95
N TYR A 119 -5.10 17.17 -20.37
CA TYR A 119 -6.08 16.19 -19.94
C TYR A 119 -5.85 14.79 -20.55
N ASN A 120 -5.30 14.70 -21.75
CA ASN A 120 -4.81 13.44 -22.31
C ASN A 120 -3.66 12.86 -21.46
N GLY A 121 -2.77 13.72 -20.95
CA GLY A 121 -1.71 13.32 -20.04
C GLY A 121 -2.26 12.72 -18.74
N ILE A 122 -3.28 13.34 -18.15
CA ILE A 122 -3.97 12.82 -16.97
C ILE A 122 -4.63 11.46 -17.29
N ALA A 123 -5.36 11.35 -18.40
CA ALA A 123 -6.01 10.12 -18.82
C ALA A 123 -5.00 8.97 -19.03
N ARG A 124 -3.87 9.26 -19.70
CA ARG A 124 -2.80 8.28 -19.94
C ARG A 124 -2.10 7.86 -18.63
N LEU A 125 -1.91 8.77 -17.67
CA LEU A 125 -1.38 8.40 -16.36
C LEU A 125 -2.29 7.35 -15.68
N PHE A 126 -3.61 7.56 -15.72
CA PHE A 126 -4.56 6.60 -15.14
C PHE A 126 -4.68 5.32 -15.95
N ARG A 127 -4.48 5.35 -17.29
CA ARG A 127 -4.36 4.14 -18.10
C ARG A 127 -3.12 3.33 -17.73
N ALA A 128 -1.98 3.99 -17.59
CA ALA A 128 -0.75 3.38 -17.12
C ALA A 128 -0.93 2.75 -15.72
N ARG A 129 -1.63 3.44 -14.81
CA ARG A 129 -1.96 2.90 -13.47
C ARG A 129 -2.84 1.66 -13.57
N PHE A 130 -3.89 1.71 -14.37
CA PHE A 130 -4.78 0.58 -14.59
C PHE A 130 -4.01 -0.65 -15.10
N TYR A 131 -3.19 -0.46 -16.13
CA TYR A 131 -2.41 -1.56 -16.71
C TYR A 131 -1.32 -2.07 -15.78
N PHE A 132 -0.71 -1.21 -14.98
CA PHE A 132 0.26 -1.66 -13.98
C PHE A 132 -0.40 -2.55 -12.92
N ASP A 133 -1.58 -2.19 -12.43
CA ASP A 133 -2.33 -3.03 -11.48
C ASP A 133 -2.73 -4.38 -12.11
N LYS A 134 -3.10 -4.40 -13.40
CA LYS A 134 -3.34 -5.66 -14.15
C LYS A 134 -2.08 -6.49 -14.30
N LEU A 135 -0.95 -5.85 -14.66
CA LEU A 135 0.35 -6.52 -14.84
C LEU A 135 0.85 -7.17 -13.55
N VAL A 136 0.72 -6.47 -12.42
CA VAL A 136 1.11 -6.98 -11.09
C VAL A 136 0.20 -8.12 -10.63
N THR A 137 -1.08 -8.06 -10.99
CA THR A 137 -2.08 -9.04 -10.56
C THR A 137 -2.09 -10.29 -11.45
N TYR A 138 -2.14 -10.10 -12.76
CA TYR A 138 -2.37 -11.19 -13.72
C TYR A 138 -1.16 -11.49 -14.62
N GLY A 139 -0.14 -10.62 -14.64
CA GLY A 139 0.93 -10.71 -15.62
C GLY A 139 0.48 -10.26 -17.00
N PRO A 140 0.67 -11.07 -18.05
CA PRO A 140 0.18 -10.79 -19.40
C PRO A 140 -1.33 -10.56 -19.45
N VAL A 141 -1.76 -9.49 -20.12
CA VAL A 141 -3.17 -9.14 -20.35
C VAL A 141 -3.32 -8.53 -21.75
N PRO A 142 -4.52 -8.51 -22.36
CA PRO A 142 -4.71 -7.82 -23.63
C PRO A 142 -4.48 -6.30 -23.48
N TRP A 143 -3.75 -5.71 -24.41
CA TRP A 143 -3.70 -4.25 -24.54
C TRP A 143 -4.92 -3.76 -25.33
N ILE A 144 -5.69 -2.85 -24.74
CA ILE A 144 -6.90 -2.27 -25.32
C ILE A 144 -6.78 -0.75 -25.21
N ASP A 145 -6.71 -0.06 -26.34
CA ASP A 145 -6.59 1.40 -26.42
C ASP A 145 -7.77 2.07 -27.14
N LYS A 146 -8.84 1.31 -27.42
CA LYS A 146 -10.07 1.76 -28.06
C LYS A 146 -11.31 1.45 -27.25
N VAL A 147 -12.43 2.05 -27.63
CA VAL A 147 -13.76 1.72 -27.11
C VAL A 147 -14.43 0.69 -28.00
N PHE A 148 -14.85 -0.41 -27.45
CA PHE A 148 -15.69 -1.37 -28.17
C PHE A 148 -17.14 -0.91 -28.14
N ASN A 149 -17.71 -0.68 -29.33
CA ASN A 149 -19.10 -0.29 -29.52
C ASN A 149 -19.95 -1.47 -30.03
N ASP A 150 -19.31 -2.56 -30.45
CA ASP A 150 -19.94 -3.78 -30.96
C ASP A 150 -19.44 -4.99 -30.18
N ALA A 151 -20.36 -5.83 -29.73
CA ALA A 151 -20.05 -7.09 -29.07
C ALA A 151 -19.41 -8.13 -30.00
N GLU A 152 -19.49 -7.93 -31.30
CA GLU A 152 -18.88 -8.77 -32.33
C GLU A 152 -17.49 -8.28 -32.78
N ASP A 153 -16.97 -7.17 -32.20
CA ASP A 153 -15.62 -6.68 -32.51
C ASP A 153 -14.58 -7.78 -32.24
N PRO A 154 -13.82 -8.21 -33.26
CA PRO A 154 -12.88 -9.32 -33.12
C PRO A 154 -11.78 -9.06 -32.06
N ASP A 155 -11.43 -7.80 -31.82
CA ASP A 155 -10.40 -7.45 -30.82
C ASP A 155 -10.84 -7.69 -29.38
N LEU A 156 -12.15 -7.90 -29.14
CA LEU A 156 -12.64 -8.40 -27.84
C LEU A 156 -12.11 -9.79 -27.50
N TYR A 157 -11.71 -10.53 -28.50
CA TYR A 157 -11.22 -11.92 -28.39
C TYR A 157 -9.70 -12.02 -28.58
N ASN A 158 -8.97 -10.90 -28.48
CA ASN A 158 -7.51 -10.92 -28.53
C ASN A 158 -6.92 -11.76 -27.40
N SER A 159 -5.77 -12.40 -27.66
CA SER A 159 -4.95 -13.04 -26.64
C SER A 159 -4.29 -12.00 -25.73
N GLN A 160 -3.69 -12.46 -24.63
CA GLN A 160 -2.83 -11.60 -23.81
C GLN A 160 -1.61 -11.14 -24.62
N ASP A 161 -1.31 -9.85 -24.52
CA ASP A 161 -0.01 -9.30 -24.87
C ASP A 161 1.03 -9.68 -23.83
N THR A 162 2.29 -9.73 -24.24
CA THR A 162 3.39 -10.04 -23.33
C THR A 162 3.61 -8.92 -22.32
N ARG A 163 4.24 -9.23 -21.18
CA ARG A 163 4.67 -8.20 -20.23
C ARG A 163 5.51 -7.11 -20.89
N ASP A 164 6.34 -7.48 -21.88
CA ASP A 164 7.20 -6.55 -22.61
C ASP A 164 6.41 -5.50 -23.40
N VAL A 165 5.33 -5.92 -24.07
CA VAL A 165 4.41 -5.02 -24.78
C VAL A 165 3.68 -4.10 -23.80
N ILE A 166 3.10 -4.68 -22.74
CA ILE A 166 2.35 -3.91 -21.75
C ILE A 166 3.25 -2.87 -21.06
N ILE A 167 4.46 -3.24 -20.65
CA ILE A 167 5.37 -2.31 -19.97
C ILE A 167 5.82 -1.18 -20.93
N GLY A 168 6.01 -1.48 -22.21
CA GLY A 168 6.30 -0.47 -23.22
C GLY A 168 5.21 0.60 -23.31
N HIS A 169 3.97 0.18 -23.42
CA HIS A 169 2.82 1.10 -23.44
C HIS A 169 2.66 1.90 -22.14
N ILE A 170 2.88 1.27 -20.98
CA ILE A 170 2.87 1.98 -19.69
C ILE A 170 3.93 3.08 -19.65
N ILE A 171 5.15 2.77 -20.11
CA ILE A 171 6.25 3.75 -20.17
C ILE A 171 5.89 4.91 -21.09
N ASP A 172 5.37 4.62 -22.30
CA ASP A 172 4.96 5.63 -23.27
C ASP A 172 3.84 6.54 -22.73
N ASP A 173 2.86 5.97 -22.03
CA ASP A 173 1.78 6.72 -21.39
C ASP A 173 2.30 7.62 -20.27
N LEU A 174 3.25 7.16 -19.47
CA LEU A 174 3.84 7.95 -18.38
C LEU A 174 4.78 9.04 -18.90
N ASP A 175 5.52 8.79 -19.99
CA ASP A 175 6.34 9.80 -20.65
C ASP A 175 5.49 10.91 -21.27
N TYR A 176 4.39 10.54 -21.93
CA TYR A 176 3.43 11.51 -22.41
C TYR A 176 2.82 12.34 -21.27
N ALA A 177 2.42 11.68 -20.17
CA ALA A 177 1.86 12.34 -19.00
C ALA A 177 2.86 13.34 -18.39
N TYR A 178 4.13 12.95 -18.22
CA TYR A 178 5.18 13.83 -17.71
C TYR A 178 5.40 15.06 -18.59
N GLN A 179 5.34 14.88 -19.91
CA GLN A 179 5.57 15.97 -20.88
C GLN A 179 4.39 16.94 -20.97
N HIS A 180 3.16 16.48 -20.81
CA HIS A 180 1.96 17.24 -21.15
C HIS A 180 1.10 17.68 -19.95
N ILE A 181 1.22 17.06 -18.78
CA ILE A 181 0.54 17.57 -17.58
C ILE A 181 1.18 18.88 -17.18
N THR A 182 0.41 19.96 -17.24
CA THR A 182 0.90 21.33 -16.99
C THR A 182 1.01 21.65 -15.52
N GLN A 183 0.24 20.97 -14.67
CA GLN A 183 0.31 21.18 -13.22
C GLN A 183 1.65 20.67 -12.66
N SER A 184 2.40 21.58 -12.08
CA SER A 184 3.68 21.28 -11.42
C SER A 184 3.75 21.83 -10.00
N ASP A 185 2.77 22.64 -9.60
CA ASP A 185 2.71 23.27 -8.28
C ASP A 185 2.04 22.30 -7.27
N VAL A 186 2.78 21.97 -6.23
CA VAL A 186 2.35 21.07 -5.16
C VAL A 186 1.63 21.81 -4.02
N THR A 187 1.63 23.12 -4.03
CA THR A 187 1.02 23.91 -2.94
C THR A 187 -0.50 23.79 -2.91
N LEU A 188 -1.11 23.29 -3.97
CA LEU A 188 -2.55 23.29 -4.10
C LEU A 188 -3.21 22.01 -3.60
N ASN A 189 -2.62 20.83 -3.82
CA ASN A 189 -3.31 19.61 -3.39
C ASN A 189 -2.57 18.33 -3.79
N SER A 190 -2.08 17.55 -2.86
CA SER A 190 -1.57 16.21 -3.13
C SER A 190 -2.65 15.21 -3.57
N THR A 191 -3.92 15.59 -3.62
CA THR A 191 -5.03 14.75 -4.08
C THR A 191 -5.27 14.82 -5.60
N ILE A 192 -4.52 15.68 -6.30
CA ILE A 192 -4.57 15.81 -7.76
C ILE A 192 -3.21 15.40 -8.36
N VAL A 193 -3.25 14.55 -9.38
CA VAL A 193 -2.04 14.14 -10.10
C VAL A 193 -1.40 15.32 -10.82
N ASN A 194 -0.07 15.32 -10.85
CA ASN A 194 0.74 16.31 -11.56
C ASN A 194 1.86 15.61 -12.35
N LYS A 195 2.68 16.37 -13.08
CA LYS A 195 3.77 15.78 -13.87
C LYS A 195 4.77 14.99 -13.04
N TRP A 196 5.01 15.38 -11.77
CA TRP A 196 5.94 14.69 -10.89
C TRP A 196 5.38 13.36 -10.39
N THR A 197 4.05 13.27 -10.24
CA THR A 197 3.36 12.01 -9.98
C THR A 197 3.61 11.00 -11.11
N ALA A 198 3.57 11.45 -12.38
CA ALA A 198 3.86 10.61 -13.54
C ALA A 198 5.31 10.10 -13.52
N ALA A 199 6.30 10.97 -13.26
CA ALA A 199 7.71 10.58 -13.18
C ALA A 199 7.98 9.61 -12.03
N ALA A 200 7.45 9.89 -10.84
CA ALA A 200 7.58 9.01 -9.69
C ALA A 200 6.90 7.65 -9.92
N PHE A 201 5.74 7.64 -10.56
CA PHE A 201 5.06 6.39 -10.90
C PHE A 201 5.82 5.60 -11.98
N LYS A 202 6.44 6.25 -12.96
CA LYS A 202 7.35 5.59 -13.92
C LYS A 202 8.52 4.91 -13.19
N SER A 203 9.11 5.59 -12.19
CA SER A 203 10.16 5.00 -11.37
C SER A 203 9.69 3.71 -10.66
N ARG A 204 8.50 3.73 -10.04
CA ARG A 204 7.89 2.56 -9.36
C ARG A 204 7.66 1.41 -10.35
N VAL A 205 7.07 1.69 -11.50
CA VAL A 205 6.74 0.69 -12.53
C VAL A 205 7.98 0.04 -13.09
N CYS A 206 8.97 0.84 -13.51
CA CYS A 206 10.22 0.32 -14.07
C CYS A 206 11.03 -0.47 -13.02
N LEU A 207 11.05 -0.02 -11.76
CA LEU A 207 11.70 -0.75 -10.66
C LEU A 207 11.03 -2.11 -10.40
N PHE A 208 9.70 -2.14 -10.38
CA PHE A 208 8.95 -3.38 -10.21
C PHE A 208 9.31 -4.39 -11.31
N GLU A 209 9.19 -3.99 -12.56
CA GLU A 209 9.41 -4.87 -13.69
C GLU A 209 10.89 -5.29 -13.84
N ALA A 210 11.84 -4.39 -13.53
CA ALA A 210 13.26 -4.72 -13.51
C ALA A 210 13.58 -5.85 -12.51
N ALA A 211 13.05 -5.71 -11.28
CA ALA A 211 13.23 -6.72 -10.25
C ALA A 211 12.52 -8.03 -10.60
N TRP A 212 11.28 -7.95 -11.12
CA TRP A 212 10.54 -9.12 -11.60
C TRP A 212 11.40 -9.90 -12.60
N ARG A 213 11.90 -9.26 -13.65
CA ARG A 213 12.74 -9.91 -14.68
C ARG A 213 14.04 -10.49 -14.13
N LYS A 214 14.64 -9.83 -13.13
CA LYS A 214 15.88 -10.33 -12.51
C LYS A 214 15.64 -11.55 -11.63
N TYR A 215 14.63 -11.50 -10.76
CA TYR A 215 14.45 -12.49 -9.70
C TYR A 215 13.55 -13.66 -10.09
N HIS A 216 12.78 -13.53 -11.21
CA HIS A 216 11.98 -14.59 -11.81
C HIS A 216 12.61 -15.18 -13.09
N ALA A 217 13.81 -14.80 -13.46
CA ALA A 217 14.45 -15.15 -14.74
C ALA A 217 14.55 -16.66 -15.04
N ASN A 218 14.39 -17.52 -14.03
CA ASN A 218 14.49 -18.97 -14.16
C ASN A 218 13.23 -19.70 -13.76
N ASP A 219 12.11 -19.01 -13.57
CA ASP A 219 10.85 -19.62 -13.20
C ASP A 219 9.81 -19.57 -14.35
N GLU A 220 8.76 -20.38 -14.24
CA GLU A 220 7.72 -20.47 -15.28
C GLU A 220 6.93 -19.17 -15.46
N LEU A 221 6.90 -18.31 -14.44
CA LEU A 221 6.16 -17.05 -14.49
C LEU A 221 6.82 -16.04 -15.43
N ASP A 222 8.15 -16.07 -15.55
CA ASP A 222 8.89 -15.16 -16.41
C ASP A 222 9.21 -15.76 -17.78
N VAL A 223 9.89 -16.90 -17.80
CA VAL A 223 10.42 -17.53 -19.02
C VAL A 223 9.32 -17.88 -20.03
N ALA A 224 8.17 -18.35 -19.54
CA ALA A 224 7.06 -18.73 -20.42
C ALA A 224 6.27 -17.55 -20.99
N ARG A 225 6.40 -16.35 -20.42
CA ARG A 225 5.46 -15.26 -20.66
C ARG A 225 6.06 -13.91 -20.99
N THR A 226 7.33 -13.68 -20.74
CA THR A 226 7.91 -12.36 -20.89
C THR A 226 8.35 -12.07 -22.31
N GLY A 227 8.91 -13.06 -23.00
CA GLY A 227 9.44 -12.86 -24.37
C GLY A 227 10.31 -11.60 -24.49
N CYS A 228 11.13 -11.32 -23.47
CA CYS A 228 11.79 -10.03 -23.25
C CYS A 228 12.75 -9.66 -24.37
N SER A 229 12.31 -8.94 -25.36
CA SER A 229 13.12 -8.44 -26.46
C SER A 229 13.32 -6.93 -26.44
N GLN A 230 12.39 -6.18 -25.83
CA GLN A 230 12.40 -4.72 -25.88
C GLN A 230 13.17 -4.10 -24.70
N TYR A 231 13.00 -4.64 -23.48
CA TYR A 231 13.64 -4.13 -22.28
C TYR A 231 14.33 -5.24 -21.49
N SER A 232 15.63 -5.10 -21.21
CA SER A 232 16.30 -5.92 -20.20
C SER A 232 16.02 -5.43 -18.78
N ALA A 233 16.26 -6.27 -17.76
CA ALA A 233 16.19 -5.84 -16.37
C ALA A 233 17.11 -4.64 -16.10
N GLU A 234 18.33 -4.64 -16.67
CA GLU A 234 19.27 -3.52 -16.53
C GLU A 234 18.71 -2.21 -17.10
N GLN A 235 18.13 -2.25 -18.30
CA GLN A 235 17.53 -1.06 -18.93
C GLN A 235 16.35 -0.53 -18.07
N LEU A 236 15.53 -1.39 -17.52
CA LEU A 236 14.43 -0.99 -16.65
C LEU A 236 14.91 -0.39 -15.32
N TYR A 237 15.97 -0.93 -14.70
CA TYR A 237 16.60 -0.27 -13.55
C TYR A 237 17.16 1.11 -13.91
N GLN A 238 17.77 1.26 -15.08
CA GLN A 238 18.25 2.56 -15.56
C GLN A 238 17.10 3.56 -15.75
N LEU A 239 15.98 3.13 -16.33
CA LEU A 239 14.78 3.95 -16.48
C LEU A 239 14.16 4.32 -15.13
N ALA A 240 14.13 3.39 -14.18
CA ALA A 240 13.65 3.65 -12.83
C ALA A 240 14.50 4.71 -12.11
N ALA A 241 15.84 4.55 -12.19
CA ALA A 241 16.77 5.51 -11.60
C ALA A 241 16.65 6.89 -12.27
N ALA A 242 16.58 6.95 -13.61
CA ALA A 242 16.46 8.21 -14.34
C ALA A 242 15.16 8.95 -13.98
N ALA A 243 14.05 8.26 -13.91
CA ALA A 243 12.76 8.86 -13.55
C ALA A 243 12.74 9.35 -12.09
N ALA A 244 13.33 8.60 -11.15
CA ALA A 244 13.50 9.04 -9.77
C ALA A 244 14.43 10.25 -9.67
N ARG A 245 15.58 10.24 -10.36
CA ARG A 245 16.54 11.34 -10.39
C ARG A 245 15.91 12.63 -10.92
N GLU A 246 15.06 12.53 -11.94
CA GLU A 246 14.34 13.69 -12.49
C GLU A 246 13.47 14.37 -11.41
N VAL A 247 12.78 13.59 -10.57
CA VAL A 247 12.01 14.13 -9.44
C VAL A 247 12.94 14.71 -8.37
N MET A 248 14.04 14.04 -8.06
CA MET A 248 14.99 14.48 -7.05
C MET A 248 15.67 15.81 -7.42
N ASP A 249 16.05 15.99 -8.68
CA ASP A 249 16.77 17.18 -9.16
C ASP A 249 15.86 18.37 -9.41
N LYS A 250 14.64 18.15 -9.90
CA LYS A 250 13.78 19.19 -10.45
C LYS A 250 12.42 19.29 -9.78
N GLY A 251 12.01 18.24 -9.04
CA GLY A 251 10.74 18.23 -8.32
C GLY A 251 10.77 19.16 -7.10
N PRO A 252 9.61 19.67 -6.67
CA PRO A 252 9.52 20.58 -5.53
C PRO A 252 9.49 19.86 -4.18
N TYR A 253 9.61 18.53 -4.16
CA TYR A 253 9.46 17.70 -2.96
C TYR A 253 10.76 17.55 -2.19
N LYS A 254 10.62 17.36 -0.90
CA LYS A 254 11.71 17.03 0.03
C LYS A 254 11.17 16.25 1.23
N LEU A 255 12.03 15.59 1.98
CA LEU A 255 11.65 14.92 3.22
C LEU A 255 11.07 15.92 4.23
N HIS A 256 9.98 15.53 4.89
CA HIS A 256 9.42 16.25 6.02
C HIS A 256 10.27 15.99 7.26
N THR A 257 10.76 17.08 7.87
CA THR A 257 11.70 17.03 9.02
C THR A 257 11.32 17.99 10.14
N GLY A 258 10.15 18.66 10.03
CA GLY A 258 9.81 19.82 10.89
C GLY A 258 9.43 19.47 12.32
N THR A 259 8.99 18.24 12.60
CA THR A 259 8.50 17.87 13.94
C THR A 259 9.52 17.00 14.66
N PRO A 260 10.07 17.47 15.80
CA PRO A 260 10.92 16.64 16.64
C PRO A 260 10.16 15.42 17.18
N TYR A 261 10.91 14.33 17.38
CA TYR A 261 10.33 13.15 18.03
C TYR A 261 9.93 13.44 19.47
N SER A 262 8.74 12.99 19.85
CA SER A 262 8.24 13.00 21.24
C SER A 262 7.14 11.95 21.40
N GLU A 263 7.32 11.02 22.30
CA GLU A 263 6.25 10.10 22.77
C GLU A 263 5.49 9.39 21.64
N GLY A 264 6.23 8.81 20.70
CA GLY A 264 5.66 8.09 19.55
C GLY A 264 5.19 8.98 18.40
N ARG A 265 5.36 10.30 18.49
CA ARG A 265 5.07 11.29 17.43
C ARG A 265 6.36 11.86 16.85
N GLY A 266 6.29 12.43 15.65
CA GLY A 266 7.41 13.06 14.96
C GLY A 266 7.20 13.17 13.46
N ALA A 267 8.16 13.76 12.77
CA ALA A 267 8.08 14.08 11.36
C ALA A 267 7.70 12.88 10.46
N TYR A 268 8.12 11.67 10.81
CA TYR A 268 7.72 10.47 10.07
C TYR A 268 6.21 10.19 10.20
N ARG A 269 5.67 10.23 11.42
CA ARG A 269 4.28 9.87 11.66
C ARG A 269 3.30 10.99 11.29
N ASP A 270 3.74 12.25 11.31
CA ASP A 270 2.92 13.39 10.83
C ASP A 270 2.36 13.17 9.43
N LEU A 271 3.11 12.47 8.57
CA LEU A 271 2.69 12.13 7.20
C LEU A 271 1.39 11.32 7.14
N PHE A 272 1.01 10.64 8.23
CA PHE A 272 -0.06 9.65 8.28
C PHE A 272 -1.21 9.99 9.21
N ILE A 273 -1.02 11.00 10.09
CA ILE A 273 -2.02 11.40 11.08
C ILE A 273 -2.45 12.87 10.94
N SER A 274 -2.02 13.56 9.90
CA SER A 274 -2.42 14.94 9.64
C SER A 274 -3.75 14.97 8.88
N ASP A 275 -4.65 15.88 9.29
CA ASP A 275 -5.93 16.14 8.61
C ASP A 275 -5.72 16.62 7.17
N ASN A 276 -4.66 17.39 6.95
CA ASN A 276 -4.26 17.84 5.63
C ASN A 276 -2.94 17.22 5.24
N THR A 277 -2.83 16.84 3.98
CA THR A 277 -1.62 16.23 3.44
C THR A 277 -0.38 17.10 3.68
N VAL A 278 0.70 16.51 4.16
CA VAL A 278 2.01 17.18 4.28
C VAL A 278 2.63 17.27 2.87
N THR A 279 2.22 18.29 2.11
CA THR A 279 2.55 18.47 0.67
C THR A 279 4.05 18.62 0.40
N THR A 280 4.85 18.90 1.42
CA THR A 280 6.32 18.94 1.30
C THR A 280 6.88 17.59 0.87
N GLU A 281 6.31 16.47 1.36
CA GLU A 281 6.77 15.12 1.07
C GLU A 281 5.73 14.27 0.33
N VAL A 282 4.45 14.42 0.65
CA VAL A 282 3.38 13.63 0.04
C VAL A 282 3.08 14.14 -1.36
N MET A 283 3.31 13.31 -2.35
CA MET A 283 3.15 13.62 -3.77
C MET A 283 1.75 13.33 -4.29
N PHE A 284 1.12 12.30 -3.73
CA PHE A 284 -0.25 11.90 -4.10
C PHE A 284 -0.93 11.20 -2.93
N ALA A 285 -2.17 11.55 -2.65
CA ALA A 285 -2.98 11.03 -1.54
C ALA A 285 -4.46 10.89 -1.91
N VAL A 286 -5.17 10.05 -1.17
CA VAL A 286 -6.64 10.01 -1.15
C VAL A 286 -7.11 10.94 -0.04
N ALA A 287 -7.94 11.92 -0.39
CA ALA A 287 -8.50 12.87 0.57
C ALA A 287 -9.54 12.22 1.48
N THR A 288 -9.52 12.62 2.73
CA THR A 288 -10.52 12.29 3.74
C THR A 288 -11.05 13.59 4.36
N ASP A 289 -12.34 13.77 4.49
CA ASP A 289 -12.98 14.93 5.11
C ASP A 289 -14.37 14.53 5.64
N LYS A 290 -14.47 14.41 6.94
CA LYS A 290 -15.74 14.03 7.59
C LYS A 290 -16.85 15.07 7.42
N THR A 291 -16.49 16.35 7.26
CA THR A 291 -17.50 17.43 7.10
C THR A 291 -18.20 17.34 5.74
N LEU A 292 -17.53 16.73 4.75
CA LEU A 292 -18.06 16.43 3.43
C LEU A 292 -18.68 15.03 3.33
N GLY A 293 -18.83 14.32 4.46
CA GLY A 293 -19.26 12.92 4.46
C GLY A 293 -18.22 11.97 3.83
N MET A 294 -16.98 12.42 3.78
CA MET A 294 -15.85 11.67 3.22
C MET A 294 -14.96 11.10 4.32
N GLY A 295 -15.42 11.04 5.55
CA GLY A 295 -14.77 10.34 6.64
C GLY A 295 -14.71 8.84 6.37
N GLN A 296 -13.75 8.16 6.95
CA GLN A 296 -13.64 6.72 6.88
C GLN A 296 -13.75 6.09 8.26
N ALA A 297 -14.21 4.85 8.28
CA ALA A 297 -14.08 4.02 9.47
C ALA A 297 -12.60 4.00 9.89
N ASN A 298 -12.35 4.12 11.17
CA ASN A 298 -11.00 4.06 11.73
C ASN A 298 -10.44 2.62 11.60
N TRP A 299 -10.21 2.20 10.34
CA TRP A 299 -9.81 0.83 10.05
C TRP A 299 -8.49 0.46 10.74
N TRP A 300 -7.54 1.38 10.76
CA TRP A 300 -6.23 1.13 11.34
C TRP A 300 -6.32 0.89 12.85
N TYR A 301 -7.11 1.71 13.55
CA TYR A 301 -7.39 1.50 14.96
C TYR A 301 -8.18 0.20 15.18
N ASN A 302 -9.25 0.02 14.43
CA ASN A 302 -10.12 -1.14 14.56
C ASN A 302 -9.40 -2.45 14.21
N SER A 303 -8.55 -2.46 13.18
CA SER A 303 -7.82 -3.66 12.77
C SER A 303 -6.76 -4.10 13.78
N SER A 304 -6.16 -3.16 14.49
CA SER A 304 -5.18 -3.45 15.53
C SER A 304 -5.79 -3.68 16.92
N THR A 305 -7.04 -3.23 17.13
CA THR A 305 -7.68 -3.25 18.44
C THR A 305 -8.80 -4.27 18.53
N TYR A 306 -9.65 -4.42 17.51
CA TYR A 306 -10.84 -5.28 17.57
C TYR A 306 -10.91 -6.33 16.47
N GLY A 307 -10.70 -5.95 15.22
CA GLY A 307 -10.94 -6.79 14.04
C GLY A 307 -9.94 -7.95 13.91
N PRO A 308 -9.06 -7.92 12.90
CA PRO A 308 -8.05 -8.97 12.68
C PRO A 308 -6.91 -8.96 13.71
N HIS A 309 -6.90 -8.04 14.67
CA HIS A 309 -5.84 -7.83 15.67
C HIS A 309 -4.45 -7.68 15.04
N LEU A 310 -4.38 -6.95 13.94
CA LEU A 310 -3.16 -6.80 13.16
C LEU A 310 -2.05 -6.12 13.97
N CYS A 311 -0.94 -6.83 14.10
CA CYS A 311 0.26 -6.41 14.83
C CYS A 311 1.50 -6.67 13.99
N MET A 312 2.64 -6.10 14.40
CA MET A 312 3.92 -6.38 13.76
C MET A 312 4.57 -7.64 14.38
N SER A 313 5.35 -8.36 13.58
CA SER A 313 6.12 -9.50 14.07
C SER A 313 7.45 -9.05 14.70
N ARG A 314 7.96 -9.81 15.70
CA ARG A 314 9.29 -9.58 16.28
C ARG A 314 10.38 -9.65 15.23
N LYS A 315 10.28 -10.58 14.30
CA LYS A 315 11.24 -10.72 13.20
C LYS A 315 11.40 -9.43 12.42
N PHE A 316 10.31 -8.76 12.08
CA PHE A 316 10.36 -7.48 11.40
C PHE A 316 10.85 -6.35 12.32
N MET A 317 10.34 -6.26 13.55
CA MET A 317 10.74 -5.19 14.48
C MET A 317 12.24 -5.23 14.82
N ASN A 318 12.87 -6.40 14.72
CA ASN A 318 14.32 -6.54 14.90
C ASN A 318 15.14 -6.01 13.68
N THR A 319 14.52 -5.68 12.55
CA THR A 319 15.23 -5.05 11.41
C THR A 319 15.57 -3.58 11.66
N TYR A 320 14.83 -2.90 12.55
CA TYR A 320 15.13 -1.53 12.95
C TYR A 320 16.50 -1.47 13.65
N LEU A 321 17.32 -0.49 13.28
CA LEU A 321 18.64 -0.30 13.87
C LEU A 321 18.58 0.33 15.26
N ASN A 322 19.68 0.28 15.99
CA ASN A 322 19.88 1.17 17.13
C ASN A 322 20.04 2.63 16.65
N ILE A 323 19.82 3.60 17.54
CA ILE A 323 19.91 5.03 17.21
C ILE A 323 21.30 5.46 16.75
N ASP A 324 22.36 4.74 17.13
CA ASP A 324 23.71 4.94 16.66
C ASP A 324 24.00 4.28 15.30
N GLY A 325 23.00 3.65 14.69
CA GLY A 325 23.09 2.96 13.42
C GLY A 325 23.73 1.58 13.47
N THR A 326 24.01 1.03 14.66
CA THR A 326 24.48 -0.36 14.79
C THR A 326 23.33 -1.35 14.63
N PRO A 327 23.60 -2.61 14.22
CA PRO A 327 22.60 -3.67 14.21
C PRO A 327 22.00 -3.88 15.58
N TYR A 328 20.68 -4.11 15.62
CA TYR A 328 19.98 -4.42 16.87
C TYR A 328 20.15 -5.90 17.23
N SER A 329 20.27 -6.16 18.54
CA SER A 329 20.14 -7.48 19.14
C SER A 329 19.01 -7.48 20.15
N ASP A 330 18.07 -8.40 20.02
CA ASP A 330 16.97 -8.59 20.97
C ASP A 330 17.39 -9.36 22.24
N LYS A 331 18.69 -9.60 22.39
CA LYS A 331 19.26 -10.32 23.53
C LYS A 331 20.40 -9.55 24.18
N HIS A 332 20.51 -9.74 25.47
CA HIS A 332 21.69 -9.38 26.25
C HIS A 332 22.87 -10.32 25.99
N ALA A 333 24.04 -9.96 26.50
CA ALA A 333 25.25 -10.76 26.35
C ALA A 333 25.17 -12.17 26.99
N ASP A 334 24.32 -12.35 28.02
CA ASP A 334 24.05 -13.63 28.65
C ASP A 334 23.01 -14.49 27.92
N GLY A 335 22.48 -14.00 26.80
CA GLY A 335 21.49 -14.65 25.96
C GLY A 335 20.05 -14.50 26.44
N SER A 336 19.78 -13.75 27.53
CA SER A 336 18.42 -13.43 27.93
C SER A 336 17.80 -12.41 26.97
N TYR A 337 16.49 -12.51 26.72
CA TYR A 337 15.76 -11.57 25.87
C TYR A 337 15.54 -10.24 26.59
N LYS A 338 15.56 -9.17 25.85
CA LYS A 338 15.23 -7.82 26.31
C LYS A 338 13.74 -7.68 26.59
N THR A 339 13.42 -6.89 27.60
CA THR A 339 12.04 -6.47 27.92
C THR A 339 11.49 -5.55 26.81
N PHE A 340 10.18 -5.31 26.82
CA PHE A 340 9.55 -4.40 25.85
C PHE A 340 10.08 -2.96 25.97
N VAL A 341 10.32 -2.48 27.20
CA VAL A 341 10.92 -1.16 27.41
C VAL A 341 12.31 -1.06 26.77
N GLU A 342 13.15 -2.08 26.98
CA GLU A 342 14.48 -2.13 26.38
C GLU A 342 14.43 -2.28 24.85
N ASP A 343 13.43 -3.00 24.29
CA ASP A 343 13.19 -3.11 22.85
C ASP A 343 12.87 -1.75 22.22
N CYS A 344 12.23 -0.84 22.95
CA CYS A 344 11.81 0.49 22.49
C CYS A 344 12.86 1.59 22.69
N THR A 345 13.91 1.31 23.52
CA THR A 345 14.90 2.31 23.94
C THR A 345 16.07 2.37 22.96
N ASP A 346 16.55 3.58 22.68
CA ASP A 346 17.72 3.82 21.84
C ASP A 346 17.65 3.17 20.46
N ARG A 347 16.46 3.17 19.86
CA ARG A 347 16.18 2.62 18.52
C ARG A 347 16.00 3.73 17.48
N ASP A 348 16.09 3.36 16.22
CA ASP A 348 15.53 4.12 15.10
C ASP A 348 14.16 4.69 15.50
N LEU A 349 14.00 6.01 15.47
CA LEU A 349 12.79 6.66 15.98
C LEU A 349 11.51 6.26 15.24
N ARG A 350 11.62 5.68 14.06
CA ARG A 350 10.45 5.13 13.34
C ARG A 350 9.87 3.90 14.04
N PHE A 351 10.66 3.18 14.87
CA PHE A 351 10.16 2.05 15.65
C PHE A 351 8.95 2.47 16.48
N ASN A 352 9.13 3.46 17.38
CA ASN A 352 8.06 3.94 18.25
C ASN A 352 7.01 4.79 17.52
N GLN A 353 7.25 5.17 16.25
CA GLN A 353 6.28 5.82 15.38
C GLN A 353 5.50 4.82 14.52
N THR A 354 5.94 3.57 14.45
CA THR A 354 5.24 2.49 13.74
C THR A 354 4.35 1.68 14.70
N VAL A 355 4.84 1.42 15.91
CA VAL A 355 4.10 0.70 16.95
C VAL A 355 3.97 1.54 18.22
N ARG A 356 3.03 1.18 19.10
CA ARG A 356 2.95 1.76 20.43
C ARG A 356 4.17 1.34 21.23
N GLY A 357 5.18 2.21 21.28
CA GLY A 357 6.36 2.03 22.09
C GLY A 357 6.08 2.24 23.58
N ALA A 358 7.11 2.06 24.39
CA ALA A 358 6.99 2.24 25.84
C ALA A 358 6.69 3.69 26.24
N ASP A 359 7.11 4.65 25.43
CA ASP A 359 6.90 6.09 25.65
C ASP A 359 5.64 6.66 25.01
N TYR A 360 4.80 5.81 24.37
CA TYR A 360 3.64 6.27 23.63
C TYR A 360 2.58 6.91 24.54
N THR A 361 2.11 8.10 24.14
CA THR A 361 0.98 8.78 24.78
C THR A 361 -0.10 9.11 23.76
N ARG A 362 -1.36 9.20 24.22
CA ARG A 362 -2.49 9.70 23.45
C ARG A 362 -3.43 10.51 24.33
N LYS A 363 -4.27 11.34 23.71
CA LYS A 363 -5.31 12.08 24.44
C LYS A 363 -6.40 11.15 24.93
N ASP A 364 -6.76 11.32 26.19
CA ASP A 364 -7.93 10.72 26.81
C ASP A 364 -9.21 11.55 26.54
N ALA A 365 -10.35 11.13 27.12
CA ALA A 365 -11.62 11.84 26.99
C ALA A 365 -11.63 13.26 27.57
N SER A 366 -10.66 13.64 28.41
CA SER A 366 -10.47 15.00 28.91
C SER A 366 -9.62 15.87 27.98
N GLY A 367 -8.99 15.28 26.96
CA GLY A 367 -8.05 15.93 26.06
C GLY A 367 -6.60 15.99 26.59
N ALA A 368 -6.31 15.34 27.71
CA ALA A 368 -4.96 15.23 28.27
C ALA A 368 -4.19 14.08 27.61
N TYR A 369 -2.90 14.30 27.31
CA TYR A 369 -2.02 13.20 26.90
C TYR A 369 -1.68 12.33 28.09
N VAL A 370 -1.95 11.03 27.96
CA VAL A 370 -1.68 10.03 29.00
C VAL A 370 -0.87 8.87 28.41
N PRO A 371 0.06 8.26 29.17
CA PRO A 371 0.74 7.04 28.75
C PRO A 371 -0.27 5.96 28.36
N THR A 372 0.00 5.28 27.26
CA THR A 372 -0.94 4.29 26.72
C THR A 372 -0.19 3.08 26.17
N ALA A 373 -0.15 2.01 26.94
CA ALA A 373 0.47 0.76 26.54
C ALA A 373 -0.25 0.13 25.32
N ALA A 374 0.41 -0.82 24.67
CA ALA A 374 -0.24 -1.71 23.73
C ALA A 374 -1.38 -2.47 24.43
N ASN A 375 -2.48 -2.73 23.72
CA ASN A 375 -3.64 -3.39 24.30
C ASN A 375 -3.39 -4.90 24.49
N PHE A 376 -2.74 -5.27 25.59
CA PHE A 376 -2.40 -6.65 25.90
C PHE A 376 -3.61 -7.50 26.33
N THR A 377 -4.73 -6.89 26.71
CA THR A 377 -5.90 -7.60 27.28
C THR A 377 -6.72 -8.36 26.24
N GLY A 378 -6.06 -9.06 25.34
CA GLY A 378 -6.67 -9.92 24.32
C GLY A 378 -6.76 -9.32 22.93
N HIS A 379 -6.23 -8.13 22.71
CA HIS A 379 -6.34 -7.45 21.42
C HIS A 379 -5.01 -7.35 20.64
N THR A 380 -3.85 -7.41 21.29
CA THR A 380 -2.58 -7.53 20.58
C THR A 380 -2.08 -8.97 20.57
N LEU A 381 -1.68 -9.48 19.40
CA LEU A 381 -1.21 -10.87 19.25
C LEU A 381 0.30 -11.00 19.52
N THR A 382 1.04 -9.88 19.44
CA THR A 382 2.50 -9.86 19.56
C THR A 382 3.03 -8.82 20.55
N GLY A 383 2.20 -7.90 21.02
CA GLY A 383 2.62 -6.72 21.77
C GLY A 383 3.12 -5.56 20.92
N TYR A 384 3.48 -5.79 19.66
CA TYR A 384 3.85 -4.73 18.70
C TYR A 384 2.60 -4.21 17.97
N GLN A 385 1.68 -3.61 18.73
CA GLN A 385 0.47 -2.99 18.20
C GLN A 385 0.85 -1.74 17.41
N PHE A 386 0.48 -1.65 16.12
CA PHE A 386 0.86 -0.50 15.32
C PHE A 386 0.05 0.78 15.64
N THR A 387 0.68 1.91 15.38
CA THR A 387 0.09 3.23 15.59
C THR A 387 0.30 4.20 14.41
N LYS A 388 1.08 3.82 13.41
CA LYS A 388 1.51 4.70 12.31
C LYS A 388 0.38 5.54 11.70
N TRP A 389 -0.80 4.95 11.54
CA TRP A 389 -1.98 5.58 10.93
C TRP A 389 -3.07 5.96 11.95
N VAL A 390 -2.87 5.62 13.23
CA VAL A 390 -3.87 5.78 14.28
C VAL A 390 -3.75 7.18 14.87
N MET A 391 -4.88 7.89 14.94
CA MET A 391 -4.94 9.20 15.60
C MET A 391 -4.68 9.06 17.10
N ASP A 392 -3.91 10.00 17.67
CA ASP A 392 -3.53 10.00 19.09
C ASP A 392 -4.60 10.65 19.98
N ASP A 393 -5.86 10.31 19.75
CA ASP A 393 -7.00 10.89 20.47
C ASP A 393 -8.15 9.89 20.50
N VAL A 394 -8.68 9.61 21.71
CA VAL A 394 -9.81 8.68 21.88
C VAL A 394 -11.09 9.16 21.16
N ALA A 395 -11.20 10.45 20.84
CA ALA A 395 -12.32 10.96 20.07
C ALA A 395 -12.42 10.38 18.65
N TYR A 396 -11.35 9.79 18.14
CA TYR A 396 -11.29 9.14 16.83
C TYR A 396 -11.48 7.61 16.88
N ASP A 397 -11.73 7.03 18.06
CA ASP A 397 -11.84 5.58 18.21
C ASP A 397 -13.19 5.02 17.73
N ASP A 398 -14.22 5.84 17.66
CA ASP A 398 -15.53 5.42 17.17
C ASP A 398 -15.70 5.66 15.66
N GLY A 399 -15.71 4.62 14.94
CA GLY A 399 -16.29 4.38 13.64
C GLY A 399 -15.91 5.29 12.47
N GLU A 400 -16.34 6.53 12.37
CA GLU A 400 -16.32 7.28 11.09
C GLU A 400 -15.70 8.68 11.20
N ASN A 401 -14.93 8.92 12.25
CA ASN A 401 -14.41 10.25 12.56
C ASN A 401 -13.00 10.54 12.05
N ASN A 402 -12.36 9.62 11.34
CA ASN A 402 -11.02 9.85 10.80
C ASN A 402 -11.04 10.85 9.65
N ASP A 403 -10.19 11.87 9.79
CA ASP A 403 -9.99 12.93 8.80
C ASP A 403 -8.62 12.86 8.11
N ASN A 404 -7.71 12.02 8.59
CA ASN A 404 -6.36 11.98 8.03
C ASN A 404 -6.36 11.47 6.59
N ASP A 405 -5.73 12.23 5.71
CA ASP A 405 -5.49 11.85 4.33
C ASP A 405 -4.61 10.59 4.22
N GLU A 406 -4.80 9.80 3.16
CA GLU A 406 -4.01 8.59 2.92
C GLU A 406 -2.96 8.78 1.81
N PRO A 407 -1.66 8.95 2.14
CA PRO A 407 -0.60 8.98 1.16
C PRO A 407 -0.55 7.71 0.30
N LEU A 408 -0.58 7.88 -1.03
CA LEU A 408 -0.38 6.82 -2.03
C LEU A 408 1.03 6.82 -2.61
N MET A 409 1.67 8.00 -2.58
CA MET A 409 3.01 8.22 -3.11
C MET A 409 3.66 9.37 -2.38
N ARG A 410 4.90 9.21 -1.96
CA ARG A 410 5.66 10.24 -1.26
C ARG A 410 7.14 10.25 -1.67
N TYR A 411 7.81 11.37 -1.43
CA TYR A 411 9.18 11.59 -1.87
C TYR A 411 10.18 10.56 -1.34
N ALA A 412 10.00 10.05 -0.12
CA ALA A 412 10.84 8.99 0.43
C ALA A 412 10.83 7.72 -0.45
N GLU A 413 9.70 7.38 -1.09
CA GLU A 413 9.67 6.27 -2.04
C GLU A 413 10.53 6.56 -3.28
N VAL A 414 10.55 7.80 -3.76
CA VAL A 414 11.40 8.20 -4.90
C VAL A 414 12.88 8.00 -4.57
N LEU A 415 13.29 8.42 -3.36
CA LEU A 415 14.67 8.21 -2.86
C LEU A 415 15.02 6.71 -2.80
N LEU A 416 14.10 5.90 -2.29
CA LEU A 416 14.28 4.44 -2.20
C LEU A 416 14.29 3.76 -3.56
N ASN A 417 13.44 4.20 -4.50
CA ASN A 417 13.45 3.67 -5.86
C ASN A 417 14.76 3.96 -6.56
N TYR A 418 15.31 5.17 -6.40
CA TYR A 418 16.62 5.53 -6.92
C TYR A 418 17.73 4.67 -6.33
N ALA A 419 17.78 4.62 -4.98
CA ALA A 419 18.81 3.86 -4.26
C ALA A 419 18.79 2.37 -4.63
N GLU A 420 17.59 1.76 -4.70
CA GLU A 420 17.46 0.35 -5.07
C GLU A 420 17.91 0.10 -6.51
N ALA A 421 17.45 0.90 -7.47
CA ALA A 421 17.83 0.76 -8.86
C ALA A 421 19.36 0.88 -9.04
N GLN A 422 19.98 1.86 -8.42
CA GLN A 422 21.43 2.04 -8.48
C GLN A 422 22.22 0.95 -7.75
N ALA A 423 21.70 0.45 -6.61
CA ALA A 423 22.30 -0.67 -5.88
C ALA A 423 22.25 -1.98 -6.69
N GLU A 424 21.12 -2.25 -7.34
CA GLU A 424 20.91 -3.44 -8.20
C GLU A 424 21.79 -3.40 -9.46
N LEU A 425 22.10 -2.19 -9.97
CA LEU A 425 23.05 -1.95 -11.05
C LEU A 425 24.52 -1.97 -10.58
N GLY A 426 24.79 -2.01 -9.27
CA GLY A 426 26.14 -1.90 -8.70
C GLY A 426 26.77 -0.51 -8.87
N LYS A 427 25.94 0.53 -9.08
CA LYS A 427 26.40 1.90 -9.40
C LYS A 427 26.16 2.92 -8.29
N LEU A 428 25.46 2.56 -7.20
CA LEU A 428 25.18 3.49 -6.10
C LEU A 428 26.51 3.97 -5.49
N THR A 429 26.73 5.29 -5.51
CA THR A 429 27.90 5.94 -4.90
C THR A 429 27.63 6.30 -3.44
N ASP A 430 28.68 6.65 -2.66
CA ASP A 430 28.50 7.12 -1.28
C ASP A 430 27.76 8.47 -1.22
N ALA A 431 27.95 9.35 -2.20
CA ALA A 431 27.21 10.61 -2.29
C ALA A 431 25.71 10.37 -2.51
N GLU A 432 25.35 9.47 -3.41
CA GLU A 432 23.96 9.10 -3.67
C GLU A 432 23.34 8.31 -2.49
N TRP A 433 24.14 7.49 -1.81
CA TRP A 433 23.73 6.87 -0.55
C TRP A 433 23.38 7.93 0.49
N ALA A 434 24.25 8.92 0.69
CA ALA A 434 24.01 10.01 1.65
C ALA A 434 22.73 10.82 1.32
N GLU A 435 22.50 11.07 0.03
CA GLU A 435 21.32 11.81 -0.46
C GLU A 435 20.02 11.01 -0.30
N THR A 436 20.07 9.69 -0.28
CA THR A 436 18.92 8.79 -0.24
C THR A 436 18.78 8.10 1.13
N ILE A 437 19.44 6.97 1.32
CA ILE A 437 19.36 6.18 2.55
C ILE A 437 19.87 6.96 3.76
N GLY A 438 20.99 7.69 3.61
CA GLY A 438 21.53 8.54 4.66
C GLY A 438 20.55 9.63 5.12
N ALA A 439 19.84 10.26 4.19
CA ALA A 439 18.86 11.29 4.49
C ALA A 439 17.63 10.72 5.23
N LEU A 440 17.12 9.54 4.83
CA LEU A 440 16.03 8.84 5.51
C LEU A 440 16.42 8.47 6.95
N ARG A 441 17.62 7.93 7.14
CA ARG A 441 18.17 7.59 8.47
C ARG A 441 18.40 8.81 9.34
N ALA A 442 18.89 9.91 8.77
CA ALA A 442 19.03 11.17 9.50
C ALA A 442 17.68 11.69 10.01
N ARG A 443 16.62 11.65 9.18
CA ARG A 443 15.25 11.97 9.63
C ARG A 443 14.75 11.04 10.74
N ALA A 444 15.14 9.78 10.68
CA ALA A 444 14.82 8.76 11.67
C ALA A 444 15.63 8.89 12.98
N GLY A 445 16.46 9.93 13.11
CA GLY A 445 17.29 10.19 14.28
C GLY A 445 18.56 9.33 14.37
N ILE A 446 18.85 8.50 13.38
CA ILE A 446 20.08 7.70 13.35
C ILE A 446 21.28 8.62 13.23
N THR A 447 22.33 8.38 14.04
CA THR A 447 23.48 9.27 14.16
C THR A 447 24.78 8.70 13.60
N GLY A 448 24.83 7.41 13.28
CA GLY A 448 26.04 6.71 12.87
C GLY A 448 25.80 5.51 11.98
N GLY A 449 26.56 4.47 12.21
CA GLY A 449 26.49 3.19 11.50
C GLY A 449 27.81 2.42 11.52
N THR A 450 27.86 1.28 10.85
CA THR A 450 28.99 0.35 10.79
C THR A 450 29.37 0.00 9.36
N ALA A 451 30.41 -0.78 9.19
CA ALA A 451 30.76 -1.37 7.89
C ALA A 451 29.63 -2.27 7.33
N GLN A 452 28.78 -2.80 8.19
CA GLN A 452 27.67 -3.70 7.83
C GLN A 452 26.39 -2.94 7.50
N THR A 453 26.07 -1.87 8.25
CA THR A 453 24.86 -1.09 8.04
C THR A 453 25.06 0.13 7.16
N GLY A 454 26.31 0.52 6.91
CA GLY A 454 26.66 1.83 6.35
C GLY A 454 26.47 2.94 7.38
N THR A 455 26.98 4.12 7.10
CA THR A 455 26.77 5.34 7.90
C THR A 455 25.75 6.26 7.20
N LEU A 456 25.58 7.46 7.72
CA LEU A 456 24.75 8.48 7.02
C LEU A 456 25.38 8.93 5.70
N THR A 457 26.69 8.74 5.52
CA THR A 457 27.44 9.25 4.35
C THR A 457 28.14 8.18 3.52
N THR A 458 28.20 6.96 4.01
CA THR A 458 28.89 5.85 3.31
C THR A 458 28.03 4.60 3.31
N LYS A 459 27.93 3.95 2.16
CA LYS A 459 27.20 2.69 2.01
C LYS A 459 27.93 1.53 2.71
N PRO A 460 27.22 0.42 3.02
CA PRO A 460 27.84 -0.74 3.66
C PRO A 460 28.87 -1.41 2.74
N THR A 461 29.88 -1.99 3.38
CA THR A 461 30.98 -2.74 2.71
C THR A 461 30.98 -4.23 3.07
N ALA A 462 30.16 -4.63 4.04
CA ALA A 462 29.97 -6.02 4.47
C ALA A 462 28.48 -6.28 4.72
N ALA A 463 28.04 -7.52 4.51
CA ALA A 463 26.67 -7.90 4.80
C ALA A 463 26.42 -7.98 6.31
N GLU A 464 25.32 -7.43 6.78
CA GLU A 464 24.86 -7.58 8.14
C GLU A 464 24.17 -8.96 8.28
N PRO A 465 24.58 -9.80 9.26
CA PRO A 465 24.13 -11.20 9.33
C PRO A 465 22.61 -11.37 9.47
N TYR A 466 21.93 -10.50 10.25
CA TYR A 466 20.49 -10.62 10.46
C TYR A 466 19.70 -10.35 9.17
N ILE A 467 20.03 -9.27 8.46
CA ILE A 467 19.33 -8.93 7.23
C ILE A 467 19.72 -9.86 6.07
N ALA A 468 20.95 -10.41 6.08
CA ALA A 468 21.35 -11.42 5.13
C ALA A 468 20.57 -12.74 5.33
N ALA A 469 20.30 -13.11 6.59
CA ALA A 469 19.43 -14.23 6.90
C ALA A 469 17.96 -13.95 6.62
N TYR A 470 17.54 -12.69 6.72
CA TYR A 470 16.19 -12.24 6.34
C TYR A 470 15.95 -12.39 4.83
N TYR A 471 16.94 -12.06 3.98
CA TYR A 471 16.88 -12.17 2.52
C TYR A 471 17.95 -13.15 1.99
N PRO A 472 17.77 -14.47 2.16
CA PRO A 472 18.83 -15.46 1.93
C PRO A 472 19.30 -15.54 0.46
N GLY A 473 18.54 -15.02 -0.50
CA GLY A 473 18.90 -14.96 -1.92
C GLY A 473 19.76 -13.75 -2.31
N VAL A 474 20.10 -12.85 -1.36
CA VAL A 474 20.81 -11.60 -1.65
C VAL A 474 22.18 -11.60 -0.99
N SER A 475 23.24 -11.46 -1.77
CA SER A 475 24.63 -11.40 -1.27
C SER A 475 25.23 -9.99 -1.26
N ASN A 476 24.68 -9.05 -2.04
CA ASN A 476 25.18 -7.68 -2.10
C ASN A 476 24.79 -6.90 -0.83
N PRO A 477 25.74 -6.43 -0.02
CA PRO A 477 25.46 -5.74 1.23
C PRO A 477 24.68 -4.42 1.02
N VAL A 478 24.91 -3.73 -0.09
CA VAL A 478 24.20 -2.48 -0.39
C VAL A 478 22.73 -2.75 -0.70
N VAL A 479 22.43 -3.78 -1.49
CA VAL A 479 21.06 -4.20 -1.79
C VAL A 479 20.33 -4.64 -0.53
N LEU A 480 21.00 -5.39 0.36
CA LEU A 480 20.43 -5.82 1.64
C LEU A 480 20.00 -4.62 2.49
N GLU A 481 20.87 -3.63 2.65
CA GLU A 481 20.57 -2.45 3.47
C GLU A 481 19.54 -1.52 2.83
N VAL A 482 19.52 -1.40 1.49
CA VAL A 482 18.45 -0.68 0.80
C VAL A 482 17.09 -1.37 0.99
N ARG A 483 17.04 -2.71 0.96
CA ARG A 483 15.80 -3.45 1.26
C ARG A 483 15.35 -3.26 2.71
N ARG A 484 16.28 -3.29 3.68
CA ARG A 484 16.00 -2.96 5.09
C ARG A 484 15.39 -1.58 5.21
N GLU A 485 16.03 -0.58 4.61
CA GLU A 485 15.54 0.80 4.69
C GLU A 485 14.16 0.95 4.06
N ARG A 486 13.94 0.28 2.91
CA ARG A 486 12.66 0.31 2.21
C ARG A 486 11.52 -0.33 3.00
N GLU A 487 11.75 -1.49 3.62
CA GLU A 487 10.71 -2.15 4.42
C GLU A 487 10.33 -1.38 5.68
N ILE A 488 11.32 -0.75 6.34
CA ILE A 488 11.09 0.08 7.53
C ILE A 488 10.36 1.37 7.14
N GLU A 489 10.88 2.07 6.16
CA GLU A 489 10.38 3.38 5.74
C GLU A 489 8.94 3.30 5.20
N LEU A 490 8.65 2.30 4.36
CA LEU A 490 7.37 2.12 3.69
C LEU A 490 6.45 1.11 4.39
N ALA A 491 6.75 0.75 5.64
CA ALA A 491 5.92 -0.16 6.42
C ALA A 491 4.46 0.31 6.46
N LEU A 492 3.51 -0.61 6.24
CA LEU A 492 2.06 -0.35 6.24
C LEU A 492 1.55 0.62 5.15
N GLU A 493 2.30 0.86 4.07
CA GLU A 493 1.89 1.76 2.97
C GLU A 493 1.41 1.02 1.71
N GLY A 494 1.20 -0.28 1.81
CA GLY A 494 0.63 -1.10 0.72
C GLY A 494 1.59 -1.46 -0.41
N LEU A 495 2.89 -1.22 -0.23
CA LEU A 495 3.91 -1.53 -1.24
C LEU A 495 4.60 -2.87 -1.02
N ARG A 496 4.55 -3.42 0.21
CA ARG A 496 5.33 -4.59 0.62
C ARG A 496 5.02 -5.84 -0.20
N LEU A 497 3.75 -6.14 -0.47
CA LEU A 497 3.41 -7.32 -1.27
C LEU A 497 4.02 -7.25 -2.66
N ASN A 498 4.01 -6.07 -3.29
CA ASN A 498 4.63 -5.87 -4.59
C ASN A 498 6.15 -6.03 -4.53
N ASP A 499 6.79 -5.58 -3.45
CA ASP A 499 8.21 -5.78 -3.22
C ASP A 499 8.55 -7.28 -3.07
N LEU A 500 7.79 -8.02 -2.25
CA LEU A 500 7.97 -9.46 -2.09
C LEU A 500 7.74 -10.22 -3.41
N LYS A 501 6.70 -9.85 -4.16
CA LYS A 501 6.43 -10.45 -5.47
C LYS A 501 7.58 -10.22 -6.45
N ARG A 502 8.01 -8.98 -6.65
CA ARG A 502 9.07 -8.66 -7.62
C ARG A 502 10.45 -9.20 -7.23
N TRP A 503 10.71 -9.40 -5.94
CA TRP A 503 11.95 -9.99 -5.42
C TRP A 503 11.91 -11.52 -5.35
N ASN A 504 10.79 -12.16 -5.73
CA ASN A 504 10.55 -13.60 -5.56
C ASN A 504 10.79 -14.07 -4.10
N ALA A 505 10.23 -13.32 -3.16
CA ALA A 505 10.51 -13.45 -1.72
C ALA A 505 9.24 -13.64 -0.87
N CYS A 506 8.12 -14.09 -1.45
CA CYS A 506 6.88 -14.30 -0.71
C CYS A 506 6.94 -15.47 0.29
N ASP A 507 7.98 -16.31 0.26
CA ASP A 507 8.26 -17.31 1.28
C ASP A 507 8.57 -16.71 2.65
N LEU A 508 8.98 -15.43 2.71
CA LEU A 508 9.12 -14.68 3.97
C LEU A 508 7.82 -14.69 4.78
N TRP A 509 6.68 -14.60 4.12
CA TRP A 509 5.35 -14.73 4.73
C TRP A 509 5.17 -16.07 5.46
N VAL A 510 5.63 -17.16 4.87
CA VAL A 510 5.49 -18.52 5.43
C VAL A 510 6.45 -18.73 6.59
N ASN A 511 7.65 -18.16 6.50
CA ASN A 511 8.79 -18.46 7.37
C ASN A 511 8.88 -17.55 8.62
N ASP A 512 7.99 -16.57 8.79
CA ASP A 512 7.96 -15.76 10.01
C ASP A 512 7.38 -16.60 11.18
N PRO A 513 8.09 -16.72 12.32
CA PRO A 513 7.62 -17.50 13.47
C PRO A 513 6.45 -16.86 14.23
N TRP A 514 6.03 -15.64 13.88
CA TRP A 514 4.99 -14.86 14.56
C TRP A 514 5.19 -14.74 16.07
N GLN A 515 6.42 -14.45 16.44
CA GLN A 515 6.79 -14.12 17.82
C GLN A 515 6.56 -12.64 18.12
N GLY A 516 6.35 -12.33 19.39
CA GLY A 516 6.12 -10.99 19.91
C GLY A 516 7.09 -10.61 21.04
N VAL A 517 6.64 -9.70 21.90
CA VAL A 517 7.42 -9.16 23.01
C VAL A 517 7.70 -10.22 24.09
N LEU A 518 8.71 -9.95 24.91
CA LEU A 518 9.00 -10.75 26.10
C LEU A 518 7.94 -10.48 27.18
N ILE A 519 7.40 -11.52 27.76
CA ILE A 519 6.64 -11.55 29.02
C ILE A 519 7.62 -12.01 30.09
N PRO A 520 8.06 -11.17 31.03
CA PRO A 520 9.08 -11.51 31.99
C PRO A 520 8.65 -12.64 32.95
N ALA A 521 7.36 -12.68 33.28
CA ALA A 521 6.80 -13.70 34.19
C ALA A 521 5.33 -13.95 33.89
N LEU A 522 4.86 -15.18 34.18
CA LEU A 522 3.43 -15.51 34.20
C LEU A 522 2.87 -15.42 35.62
N ASN A 523 1.55 -15.34 35.73
CA ASN A 523 0.79 -15.35 36.97
C ASN A 523 1.19 -14.22 37.95
N THR A 524 1.55 -13.05 37.38
CA THR A 524 1.87 -11.85 38.14
C THR A 524 1.47 -10.60 37.29
N PRO A 525 1.05 -9.49 37.92
CA PRO A 525 0.78 -8.25 37.20
C PRO A 525 2.06 -7.67 36.65
N LEU A 526 1.99 -7.16 35.43
CA LEU A 526 3.12 -6.60 34.68
C LEU A 526 2.82 -5.19 34.21
N ASP A 527 3.75 -4.31 34.47
CA ASP A 527 3.88 -2.99 33.83
C ASP A 527 4.76 -3.18 32.59
N MET A 528 4.12 -3.23 31.41
CA MET A 528 4.80 -3.58 30.18
C MET A 528 5.52 -2.40 29.54
N ASN A 529 5.03 -1.16 29.76
CA ASN A 529 5.62 0.05 29.19
C ASN A 529 6.48 0.87 30.17
N GLY A 530 6.52 0.49 31.47
CA GLY A 530 7.36 1.12 32.48
C GLY A 530 6.79 2.43 33.03
N ASP A 531 5.47 2.67 32.92
CA ASP A 531 4.84 3.91 33.40
C ASP A 531 4.37 3.85 34.87
N GLY A 532 4.53 2.72 35.52
CA GLY A 532 4.12 2.49 36.91
C GLY A 532 2.70 1.94 37.06
N THR A 533 2.01 1.69 35.95
CA THR A 533 0.67 1.09 35.93
C THR A 533 0.75 -0.35 35.41
N TYR A 534 -0.04 -1.26 35.96
CA TYR A 534 -0.08 -2.62 35.41
C TYR A 534 -0.97 -2.69 34.18
N ASP A 535 -0.39 -3.21 33.07
CA ASP A 535 -1.05 -3.33 31.76
C ASP A 535 -1.64 -4.71 31.51
N ALA A 536 -1.05 -5.77 32.09
CA ALA A 536 -1.44 -7.14 31.81
C ALA A 536 -1.12 -8.09 32.97
N TYR A 537 -1.93 -9.16 33.07
CA TYR A 537 -1.69 -10.32 33.92
C TYR A 537 -1.77 -11.58 33.05
N PHE A 538 -0.62 -12.04 32.56
CA PHE A 538 -0.59 -13.26 31.74
C PHE A 538 -0.66 -14.50 32.61
N TYR A 539 -1.63 -15.40 32.34
CA TYR A 539 -1.80 -16.63 33.10
C TYR A 539 -2.03 -17.85 32.21
N ASP A 540 -1.53 -19.00 32.63
CA ASP A 540 -1.60 -20.28 31.93
C ASP A 540 -2.41 -21.36 32.70
N THR A 541 -3.03 -20.98 33.80
CA THR A 541 -3.88 -21.82 34.66
C THR A 541 -5.36 -21.70 34.24
N ASP A 542 -6.23 -22.64 34.71
CA ASP A 542 -7.65 -22.67 34.36
C ASP A 542 -8.44 -21.42 34.79
N ALA A 543 -7.96 -20.70 35.78
CA ALA A 543 -8.48 -19.44 36.26
C ALA A 543 -7.33 -18.49 36.63
N ILE A 544 -7.63 -17.18 36.61
CA ILE A 544 -6.68 -16.18 37.09
C ILE A 544 -6.40 -16.42 38.61
N GLY A 545 -5.14 -16.39 38.98
CA GLY A 545 -4.77 -16.68 40.39
C GLY A 545 -5.11 -15.54 41.37
N ASP A 546 -5.27 -14.32 40.87
CA ASP A 546 -5.65 -13.14 41.64
C ASP A 546 -6.74 -12.35 40.92
N GLU A 547 -7.96 -12.44 41.40
CA GLU A 547 -9.15 -11.78 40.83
C GLU A 547 -9.07 -10.25 40.83
N THR A 548 -8.16 -9.65 41.63
CA THR A 548 -7.90 -8.21 41.60
C THR A 548 -7.46 -7.74 40.23
N TYR A 549 -6.80 -8.59 39.45
CA TYR A 549 -6.27 -8.30 38.12
C TYR A 549 -7.13 -8.92 37.00
N ALA A 550 -8.37 -9.31 37.26
CA ALA A 550 -9.24 -9.93 36.26
C ALA A 550 -9.48 -9.03 35.04
N SER A 551 -9.53 -7.71 35.23
CA SER A 551 -9.73 -6.73 34.14
C SER A 551 -8.56 -6.63 33.17
N ILE A 552 -7.35 -7.02 33.59
CA ILE A 552 -6.13 -7.03 32.78
C ILE A 552 -5.61 -8.47 32.54
N GLY A 553 -6.44 -9.48 32.82
CA GLY A 553 -6.11 -10.89 32.66
C GLY A 553 -5.99 -11.31 31.20
N VAL A 554 -4.89 -11.98 30.84
CA VAL A 554 -4.61 -12.53 29.51
C VAL A 554 -4.28 -14.01 29.62
N TYR A 555 -5.17 -14.88 29.12
CA TYR A 555 -4.92 -16.30 29.08
C TYR A 555 -3.95 -16.69 27.96
N VAL A 556 -2.87 -17.38 28.27
CA VAL A 556 -1.83 -17.80 27.32
C VAL A 556 -1.63 -19.32 27.28
N GLY A 557 -2.55 -20.08 27.81
CA GLY A 557 -2.50 -21.56 27.84
C GLY A 557 -3.13 -22.18 26.58
N THR A 558 -2.79 -23.43 26.30
CA THR A 558 -3.20 -24.17 25.08
C THR A 558 -4.59 -24.81 25.15
N GLY A 559 -5.31 -24.70 26.28
CA GLY A 559 -6.49 -25.54 26.57
C GLY A 559 -7.87 -25.00 26.25
N LYS A 560 -8.06 -23.75 25.83
CA LYS A 560 -9.37 -23.08 25.78
C LYS A 560 -9.65 -22.34 24.47
N ASN A 561 -9.53 -22.96 23.31
CA ASN A 561 -9.71 -22.28 22.00
C ASN A 561 -8.90 -20.97 21.87
N ASN A 562 -7.83 -20.83 22.65
CA ASN A 562 -6.98 -19.66 22.63
C ASN A 562 -5.82 -19.90 21.68
N VAL A 563 -5.65 -19.00 20.76
CA VAL A 563 -4.58 -19.03 19.76
C VAL A 563 -3.32 -18.28 20.23
N LEU A 564 -3.46 -17.45 21.27
CA LEU A 564 -2.33 -16.77 21.89
C LEU A 564 -1.69 -17.70 22.91
N ASN A 565 -0.42 -18.00 22.72
CA ASN A 565 0.36 -18.76 23.67
C ASN A 565 1.75 -18.14 23.83
N VAL A 566 2.62 -18.83 24.54
CA VAL A 566 3.96 -18.36 24.89
C VAL A 566 5.00 -19.43 24.61
N GLU A 567 6.17 -18.96 24.21
CA GLU A 567 7.36 -19.81 24.08
C GLU A 567 8.34 -19.47 25.19
N LYS A 568 8.67 -20.47 26.02
CA LYS A 568 9.63 -20.30 27.12
C LYS A 568 11.03 -20.05 26.57
N VAL A 569 11.65 -18.97 27.01
CA VAL A 569 12.98 -18.54 26.60
C VAL A 569 13.82 -18.12 27.80
N ASN A 570 15.10 -17.80 27.56
CA ASN A 570 15.92 -17.21 28.62
C ASN A 570 15.43 -15.78 28.95
N GLY A 571 15.11 -15.53 30.19
CA GLY A 571 14.55 -14.27 30.69
C GLY A 571 13.03 -14.22 30.80
N GLY A 572 12.30 -15.27 30.36
CA GLY A 572 10.83 -15.29 30.47
C GLY A 572 10.15 -16.09 29.38
N TYR A 573 9.18 -15.48 28.72
CA TYR A 573 8.36 -16.10 27.67
C TYR A 573 8.14 -15.12 26.53
N LEU A 574 8.35 -15.52 25.28
CA LEU A 574 7.93 -14.73 24.14
C LEU A 574 6.44 -14.94 23.87
N MET A 575 5.71 -13.87 23.64
CA MET A 575 4.38 -13.97 23.03
C MET A 575 4.51 -14.70 21.70
N LYS A 576 3.57 -15.59 21.40
CA LYS A 576 3.56 -16.37 20.17
C LYS A 576 2.14 -16.59 19.69
N TYR A 577 1.89 -16.22 18.45
CA TYR A 577 0.62 -16.53 17.81
C TYR A 577 0.79 -17.74 16.89
N ASN A 578 0.08 -18.82 17.20
CA ASN A 578 0.15 -20.04 16.41
C ASN A 578 -0.97 -20.06 15.38
N TYR A 579 -0.62 -19.76 14.13
CA TYR A 579 -1.51 -19.98 13.01
C TYR A 579 -0.88 -21.01 12.06
N ALA A 580 -1.49 -22.19 12.01
CA ALA A 580 -1.10 -23.24 11.08
C ALA A 580 -1.67 -22.94 9.68
N GLY A 581 -0.93 -23.29 8.63
CA GLY A 581 -1.46 -23.30 7.28
C GLY A 581 -1.12 -22.10 6.39
N ARG A 582 -0.23 -21.21 6.82
CA ARG A 582 0.32 -20.17 5.93
C ARG A 582 1.07 -20.82 4.76
N GLN A 583 0.75 -20.43 3.54
CA GLN A 583 1.35 -20.96 2.31
C GLN A 583 1.42 -19.88 1.24
N TRP A 584 2.46 -19.95 0.43
CA TRP A 584 2.60 -19.11 -0.76
C TRP A 584 3.18 -19.95 -1.90
N PRO A 585 2.38 -20.80 -2.55
CA PRO A 585 2.84 -21.57 -3.71
C PRO A 585 3.19 -20.63 -4.88
N GLN A 586 4.15 -21.04 -5.71
CA GLN A 586 4.66 -20.24 -6.83
C GLN A 586 3.56 -19.66 -7.74
N ARG A 587 2.49 -20.41 -8.00
CA ARG A 587 1.37 -19.90 -8.79
C ARG A 587 0.76 -18.60 -8.26
N GLN A 588 0.83 -18.34 -6.94
CA GLN A 588 0.19 -17.18 -6.31
C GLN A 588 0.94 -15.86 -6.51
N TYR A 589 2.11 -15.86 -7.13
CA TYR A 589 2.74 -14.63 -7.58
C TYR A 589 1.91 -13.89 -8.64
N LEU A 590 1.10 -14.65 -9.44
CA LEU A 590 0.09 -14.10 -10.35
C LEU A 590 -1.27 -14.70 -10.01
N TYR A 591 -2.32 -13.90 -10.12
CA TYR A 591 -3.69 -14.40 -9.95
C TYR A 591 -4.15 -15.19 -11.17
N PRO A 592 -5.06 -16.14 -11.00
CA PRO A 592 -5.64 -16.84 -12.14
C PRO A 592 -6.53 -15.90 -12.96
N VAL A 593 -6.53 -16.06 -14.27
CA VAL A 593 -7.58 -15.51 -15.13
C VAL A 593 -8.89 -16.23 -14.77
N PRO A 594 -10.01 -15.51 -14.50
CA PRO A 594 -11.26 -16.16 -14.13
C PRO A 594 -11.71 -17.16 -15.21
N GLU A 595 -12.15 -18.33 -14.81
CA GLU A 595 -12.52 -19.38 -15.75
C GLU A 595 -13.64 -18.95 -16.70
N VAL A 596 -14.62 -18.19 -16.20
CA VAL A 596 -15.71 -17.65 -17.02
C VAL A 596 -15.18 -16.74 -18.14
N VAL A 597 -14.10 -16.01 -17.89
CA VAL A 597 -13.49 -15.12 -18.89
C VAL A 597 -12.80 -15.93 -19.99
N ILE A 598 -12.11 -17.02 -19.63
CA ILE A 598 -11.50 -17.94 -20.60
C ILE A 598 -12.58 -18.65 -21.43
N GLN A 599 -13.72 -18.99 -20.83
CA GLN A 599 -14.85 -19.57 -21.56
C GLN A 599 -15.44 -18.60 -22.60
N PHE A 600 -15.48 -17.30 -22.29
CA PHE A 600 -15.91 -16.26 -23.22
C PHE A 600 -14.85 -15.94 -24.29
N ASN A 601 -13.58 -15.90 -23.92
CA ASN A 601 -12.48 -15.68 -24.83
C ASN A 601 -11.45 -16.82 -24.75
N PRO A 602 -11.59 -17.85 -25.58
CA PRO A 602 -10.72 -19.03 -25.57
C PRO A 602 -9.28 -18.77 -26.04
N ASN A 603 -8.97 -17.55 -26.54
CA ASN A 603 -7.61 -17.14 -26.89
C ASN A 603 -6.79 -16.72 -25.65
N LEU A 604 -7.46 -16.47 -24.53
CA LEU A 604 -6.79 -16.22 -23.25
C LEU A 604 -6.26 -17.54 -22.66
N LYS A 605 -5.08 -17.45 -22.06
CA LYS A 605 -4.43 -18.59 -21.42
C LYS A 605 -4.40 -18.39 -19.91
N GLN A 606 -4.56 -19.48 -19.18
CA GLN A 606 -4.41 -19.47 -17.73
C GLN A 606 -2.96 -19.26 -17.33
N ASN A 607 -2.76 -18.61 -16.18
CA ASN A 607 -1.44 -18.46 -15.55
C ASN A 607 -0.89 -19.82 -15.08
N PRO A 608 0.44 -20.04 -15.10
CA PRO A 608 1.05 -21.29 -14.69
C PRO A 608 0.61 -21.75 -13.30
N GLY A 609 0.29 -23.03 -13.16
CA GLY A 609 -0.10 -23.66 -11.89
C GLY A 609 -1.55 -23.46 -11.45
N TRP A 610 -2.37 -22.76 -12.25
CA TRP A 610 -3.82 -22.56 -12.02
C TRP A 610 -4.69 -23.45 -12.89
#